data_e9fb98c53be7f21a4347f503bcbbdb23
#
_entry.id   e9fb98c53be7f21a4347f503bcbbdb23
#
_cell.length_a   1.000
_cell.length_b   1.000
_cell.length_c   1.000
_cell.angle_alpha   90.00
_cell.angle_beta   90.00
_cell.angle_gamma   90.00
#
_symmetry.space_group_name_H-M   'P 1'
#
loop_
_entity.id
_entity.type
_entity.pdbx_description
1 polymer ?
#
loop_
_entity_poly.entity_id
_entity_poly.type
_entity_poly.pdbx_seq_one_letter_code
_entity_poly.pdbx_strand_id
1 'polypeptide(L)'
;PYMKYFDIDILEEKILSAGVANEEQILLPMTYDYFLYAFTTQDLPENTKISRNWLELARQKEKAIQQIVGQRSGIQFFNTFSEIVDYKKKTLLYSEEQIKKVLDETVALKTRSLALNWEIKDTGVVSLNDLEELGGEKTVHTVFPMPNQEGGFTANVTLYAGINKNTKQPLKAVSFLQMLYSEEVLSGKGIALEDRREASNIRFPQGVSIYKKELEKRMRSLSRQDQKQIKTIQEEVKTVRFYSVWDRELNSLLSKYEAQEDEKQKEHVFIKTIQKWKEKMQK
;
A
#
# COMPACT_ATOMS: atom_id res chain seq x y z
N PRO A 1 -12.73 -13.60 20.73
CA PRO A 1 -12.51 -14.63 21.77
C PRO A 1 -11.16 -15.36 21.67
N TYR A 2 -10.57 -15.48 20.45
CA TYR A 2 -9.36 -16.30 20.22
C TYR A 2 -8.04 -15.54 20.29
N MET A 3 -8.03 -14.20 20.37
CA MET A 3 -6.79 -13.39 20.36
C MET A 3 -5.85 -13.72 21.53
N LYS A 4 -6.36 -14.19 22.65
CA LYS A 4 -5.56 -14.65 23.81
C LYS A 4 -4.60 -15.81 23.50
N TYR A 5 -4.75 -16.46 22.37
CA TYR A 5 -3.88 -17.55 21.93
C TYR A 5 -2.70 -17.09 21.07
N PHE A 6 -2.63 -15.79 20.73
CA PHE A 6 -1.59 -15.23 19.90
C PHE A 6 -0.66 -14.33 20.74
N ASP A 7 0.63 -14.36 20.42
CA ASP A 7 1.59 -13.38 20.94
C ASP A 7 1.47 -12.11 20.11
N ILE A 8 0.58 -11.20 20.56
CA ILE A 8 0.31 -9.95 19.86
C ILE A 8 1.41 -8.90 20.05
N ASP A 9 2.25 -9.07 21.08
CA ASP A 9 3.30 -8.09 21.41
C ASP A 9 4.42 -8.06 20.35
N ILE A 10 4.59 -9.14 19.60
CA ILE A 10 5.56 -9.22 18.51
C ILE A 10 5.03 -8.67 17.19
N LEU A 11 3.74 -8.31 17.11
CA LEU A 11 3.06 -7.89 15.89
C LEU A 11 2.93 -6.36 15.80
N GLU A 12 2.92 -5.83 14.57
CA GLU A 12 2.64 -4.42 14.28
C GLU A 12 1.19 -4.07 14.65
N GLU A 13 1.00 -3.42 15.79
CA GLU A 13 -0.31 -3.14 16.37
C GLU A 13 -1.24 -2.36 15.43
N LYS A 14 -0.72 -1.34 14.75
CA LYS A 14 -1.50 -0.53 13.81
C LYS A 14 -2.03 -1.35 12.64
N ILE A 15 -1.23 -2.28 12.14
CA ILE A 15 -1.63 -3.17 11.04
C ILE A 15 -2.63 -4.21 11.55
N LEU A 16 -2.37 -4.78 12.71
CA LEU A 16 -3.26 -5.77 13.33
C LEU A 16 -4.66 -5.18 13.58
N SER A 17 -4.73 -3.94 14.08
CA SER A 17 -5.99 -3.26 14.41
C SER A 17 -6.90 -3.04 13.20
N ALA A 18 -6.36 -3.02 11.98
CA ALA A 18 -7.17 -2.89 10.76
C ALA A 18 -8.15 -4.07 10.57
N GLY A 19 -7.85 -5.24 11.15
CA GLY A 19 -8.73 -6.40 11.10
C GLY A 19 -9.82 -6.42 12.16
N VAL A 20 -9.98 -5.36 12.95
CA VAL A 20 -11.00 -5.23 14.00
C VAL A 20 -12.30 -4.65 13.42
N ALA A 21 -13.42 -5.32 13.68
CA ALA A 21 -14.74 -4.78 13.38
C ALA A 21 -15.71 -5.10 14.54
N ASN A 22 -16.49 -4.12 14.97
CA ASN A 22 -17.40 -4.22 16.11
C ASN A 22 -16.70 -4.71 17.39
N GLU A 23 -15.50 -4.17 17.66
CA GLU A 23 -14.65 -4.52 18.82
C GLU A 23 -14.11 -5.96 18.81
N GLU A 24 -14.28 -6.69 17.72
CA GLU A 24 -13.77 -8.05 17.55
C GLU A 24 -12.73 -8.12 16.43
N GLN A 25 -11.68 -8.90 16.64
CA GLN A 25 -10.72 -9.21 15.58
C GLN A 25 -11.35 -10.22 14.62
N ILE A 26 -11.76 -9.74 13.47
CA ILE A 26 -12.43 -10.53 12.41
C ILE A 26 -11.42 -11.10 11.42
N LEU A 27 -10.44 -10.29 11.04
CA LEU A 27 -9.37 -10.67 10.14
C LEU A 27 -8.02 -10.49 10.83
N LEU A 28 -7.08 -11.38 10.56
CA LEU A 28 -5.72 -11.33 11.06
C LEU A 28 -4.80 -10.98 9.87
N PRO A 29 -4.30 -9.74 9.77
CA PRO A 29 -3.26 -9.38 8.81
C PRO A 29 -2.01 -10.23 9.02
N MET A 30 -1.38 -10.69 7.96
CA MET A 30 -0.11 -11.43 8.00
C MET A 30 1.02 -10.63 7.35
N THR A 31 0.71 -9.97 6.25
CA THR A 31 1.65 -9.10 5.55
C THR A 31 0.98 -7.79 5.17
N TYR A 32 1.79 -6.78 5.03
CA TYR A 32 1.36 -5.46 4.57
C TYR A 32 2.42 -4.84 3.68
N ASP A 33 2.01 -3.85 2.89
CA ASP A 33 2.90 -3.07 2.06
C ASP A 33 2.41 -1.62 1.96
N TYR A 34 3.33 -0.71 1.70
CA TYR A 34 3.07 0.64 1.22
C TYR A 34 4.20 1.07 0.29
N PHE A 35 3.92 2.01 -0.57
CA PHE A 35 4.88 2.49 -1.54
C PHE A 35 5.56 3.76 -1.05
N LEU A 36 6.84 3.84 -1.35
CA LEU A 36 7.71 4.97 -1.07
C LEU A 36 8.18 5.59 -2.37
N TYR A 37 8.22 6.90 -2.42
CA TYR A 37 9.04 7.63 -3.38
C TYR A 37 10.43 7.79 -2.78
N ALA A 38 11.45 7.41 -3.53
CA ALA A 38 12.83 7.57 -3.14
C ALA A 38 13.56 8.38 -4.22
N PHE A 39 14.13 9.50 -3.84
CA PHE A 39 14.88 10.38 -4.72
C PHE A 39 16.32 10.46 -4.24
N THR A 40 17.27 10.36 -5.16
CA THR A 40 18.65 10.70 -4.81
C THR A 40 18.75 12.18 -4.44
N THR A 41 19.69 12.54 -3.59
CA THR A 41 19.93 13.95 -3.22
C THR A 41 20.36 14.83 -4.40
N GLN A 42 20.82 14.20 -5.50
CA GLN A 42 21.13 14.90 -6.75
C GLN A 42 19.86 15.28 -7.52
N ASP A 43 18.85 14.40 -7.53
CA ASP A 43 17.59 14.64 -8.22
C ASP A 43 16.65 15.54 -7.43
N LEU A 44 16.64 15.38 -6.11
CA LEU A 44 15.80 16.16 -5.20
C LEU A 44 16.58 16.55 -3.94
N PRO A 45 16.90 17.83 -3.75
CA PRO A 45 17.59 18.29 -2.54
C PRO A 45 16.83 17.94 -1.25
N GLU A 46 17.55 17.58 -0.20
CA GLU A 46 16.98 17.16 1.10
C GLU A 46 15.98 18.14 1.72
N ASN A 47 16.15 19.43 1.45
CA ASN A 47 15.28 20.49 1.97
C ASN A 47 14.03 20.75 1.10
N THR A 48 13.82 19.97 0.04
CA THR A 48 12.66 20.15 -0.82
C THR A 48 11.40 19.83 -0.03
N LYS A 49 10.48 20.79 0.02
CA LYS A 49 9.18 20.62 0.68
C LYS A 49 8.28 19.77 -0.19
N ILE A 50 7.99 18.55 0.25
CA ILE A 50 7.15 17.60 -0.46
C ILE A 50 5.77 17.59 0.19
N SER A 51 4.70 17.72 -0.62
CA SER A 51 3.34 17.68 -0.10
C SER A 51 2.93 16.26 0.29
N ARG A 52 2.23 16.17 1.42
CA ARG A 52 1.58 14.94 1.92
C ARG A 52 0.17 14.74 1.36
N ASN A 53 -0.32 15.65 0.52
CA ASN A 53 -1.59 15.53 -0.19
C ASN A 53 -1.33 15.22 -1.66
N TRP A 54 -2.03 14.22 -2.19
CA TRP A 54 -1.84 13.78 -3.58
C TRP A 54 -2.03 14.90 -4.61
N LEU A 55 -3.14 15.63 -4.54
CA LEU A 55 -3.44 16.68 -5.52
C LEU A 55 -2.44 17.84 -5.50
N GLU A 56 -1.89 18.14 -4.33
CA GLU A 56 -0.84 19.14 -4.20
C GLU A 56 0.49 18.62 -4.74
N LEU A 57 0.85 17.35 -4.42
CA LEU A 57 2.05 16.71 -4.94
C LEU A 57 2.05 16.67 -6.46
N ALA A 58 0.93 16.30 -7.06
CA ALA A 58 0.76 16.22 -8.51
C ALA A 58 0.98 17.57 -9.23
N ARG A 59 0.85 18.68 -8.50
CA ARG A 59 1.01 20.05 -9.02
C ARG A 59 2.36 20.68 -8.69
N GLN A 60 3.20 19.99 -7.93
CA GLN A 60 4.55 20.47 -7.66
C GLN A 60 5.35 20.58 -8.97
N LYS A 61 6.20 21.62 -9.07
CA LYS A 61 6.90 21.96 -10.32
C LYS A 61 8.28 21.31 -10.45
N GLU A 62 8.76 20.69 -9.39
CA GLU A 62 10.05 20.00 -9.38
C GLU A 62 10.02 18.87 -10.42
N LYS A 63 10.94 18.93 -11.40
CA LYS A 63 10.98 17.98 -12.51
C LYS A 63 11.09 16.53 -12.04
N ALA A 64 11.93 16.26 -11.03
CA ALA A 64 12.08 14.92 -10.47
C ALA A 64 10.75 14.38 -9.91
N ILE A 65 10.00 15.20 -9.19
CA ILE A 65 8.69 14.84 -8.66
C ILE A 65 7.73 14.53 -9.81
N GLN A 66 7.60 15.43 -10.78
CA GLN A 66 6.70 15.22 -11.92
C GLN A 66 7.04 13.97 -12.72
N GLN A 67 8.32 13.70 -12.94
CA GLN A 67 8.77 12.53 -13.67
C GLN A 67 8.37 11.23 -12.97
N ILE A 68 8.78 11.07 -11.71
CA ILE A 68 8.57 9.83 -10.97
C ILE A 68 7.11 9.59 -10.63
N VAL A 69 6.46 10.61 -10.08
CA VAL A 69 5.05 10.49 -9.69
C VAL A 69 4.18 10.27 -10.93
N GLY A 70 4.51 10.92 -12.05
CA GLY A 70 3.79 10.73 -13.30
C GLY A 70 4.00 9.36 -13.95
N GLN A 71 5.23 8.85 -13.98
CA GLN A 71 5.52 7.49 -14.48
C GLN A 71 4.81 6.40 -13.69
N ARG A 72 4.59 6.61 -12.40
CA ARG A 72 3.93 5.68 -11.49
C ARG A 72 2.51 6.11 -11.11
N SER A 73 1.90 6.97 -11.91
CA SER A 73 0.58 7.54 -11.66
C SER A 73 -0.51 6.49 -11.45
N GLY A 74 -0.42 5.31 -12.08
CA GLY A 74 -1.36 4.21 -11.87
C GLY A 74 -1.28 3.62 -10.45
N ILE A 75 -0.06 3.41 -9.92
CA ILE A 75 0.14 2.94 -8.54
C ILE A 75 -0.32 4.04 -7.58
N GLN A 76 0.02 5.29 -7.87
CA GLN A 76 -0.39 6.44 -7.07
C GLN A 76 -1.92 6.56 -7.05
N PHE A 77 -2.61 6.45 -8.17
CA PHE A 77 -4.06 6.51 -8.25
C PHE A 77 -4.71 5.48 -7.32
N PHE A 78 -4.19 4.26 -7.33
CA PHE A 78 -4.64 3.18 -6.46
C PHE A 78 -4.47 3.51 -4.96
N ASN A 79 -3.33 4.14 -4.59
CA ASN A 79 -3.02 4.48 -3.20
C ASN A 79 -3.58 5.84 -2.74
N THR A 80 -4.20 6.60 -3.65
CA THR A 80 -4.77 7.92 -3.33
C THR A 80 -5.98 7.82 -2.40
N PHE A 81 -6.77 6.75 -2.53
CA PHE A 81 -7.94 6.53 -1.69
C PHE A 81 -7.62 5.53 -0.59
N SER A 82 -7.96 5.88 0.65
CA SER A 82 -7.81 4.97 1.80
C SER A 82 -8.79 3.81 1.72
N GLU A 83 -10.05 4.10 1.45
CA GLU A 83 -11.15 3.19 1.15
C GLU A 83 -12.09 3.94 0.21
N ILE A 84 -12.82 3.26 -0.65
CA ILE A 84 -13.72 3.94 -1.59
C ILE A 84 -15.20 3.76 -1.26
N VAL A 85 -15.54 2.74 -0.49
CA VAL A 85 -16.93 2.36 -0.19
C VAL A 85 -17.17 2.25 1.30
N ASP A 86 -18.22 2.89 1.77
CA ASP A 86 -18.82 2.61 3.07
C ASP A 86 -19.78 1.41 2.94
N TYR A 87 -19.33 0.24 3.35
CA TYR A 87 -20.11 -0.99 3.26
C TYR A 87 -21.37 -1.00 4.14
N LYS A 88 -21.38 -0.23 5.23
CA LYS A 88 -22.56 -0.15 6.11
C LYS A 88 -23.65 0.72 5.50
N LYS A 89 -23.27 1.85 4.92
CA LYS A 89 -24.19 2.79 4.28
C LYS A 89 -24.47 2.44 2.82
N LYS A 90 -23.69 1.53 2.23
CA LYS A 90 -23.74 1.19 0.80
C LYS A 90 -23.59 2.43 -0.09
N THR A 91 -22.62 3.28 0.23
CA THR A 91 -22.34 4.53 -0.48
C THR A 91 -20.86 4.68 -0.77
N LEU A 92 -20.52 5.54 -1.73
CA LEU A 92 -19.14 5.99 -1.92
C LEU A 92 -18.71 6.88 -0.76
N LEU A 93 -17.46 6.76 -0.31
CA LEU A 93 -16.85 7.63 0.70
C LEU A 93 -16.42 8.98 0.12
N TYR A 94 -16.22 9.05 -1.18
CA TYR A 94 -15.83 10.26 -1.90
C TYR A 94 -16.95 10.67 -2.86
N SER A 95 -17.12 11.99 -3.06
CA SER A 95 -18.02 12.49 -4.09
C SER A 95 -17.52 12.14 -5.48
N GLU A 96 -18.44 12.08 -6.45
CA GLU A 96 -18.08 11.86 -7.86
C GLU A 96 -17.08 12.91 -8.36
N GLU A 97 -17.25 14.16 -7.94
CA GLU A 97 -16.36 15.27 -8.26
C GLU A 97 -14.94 15.02 -7.71
N GLN A 98 -14.80 14.52 -6.47
CA GLN A 98 -13.51 14.19 -5.87
C GLN A 98 -12.82 13.07 -6.65
N ILE A 99 -13.55 12.00 -6.98
CA ILE A 99 -13.01 10.87 -7.75
C ILE A 99 -12.58 11.33 -9.13
N LYS A 100 -13.43 12.12 -9.81
CA LYS A 100 -13.12 12.66 -11.14
C LYS A 100 -11.89 13.55 -11.12
N LYS A 101 -11.80 14.47 -10.16
CA LYS A 101 -10.66 15.37 -10.00
C LYS A 101 -9.32 14.62 -9.83
N VAL A 102 -9.32 13.56 -9.02
CA VAL A 102 -8.13 12.71 -8.83
C VAL A 102 -7.79 12.00 -10.15
N LEU A 103 -8.78 11.50 -10.85
CA LEU A 103 -8.62 10.79 -12.13
C LEU A 103 -8.04 11.71 -13.22
N ASP A 104 -8.62 12.91 -13.38
CA ASP A 104 -8.16 13.92 -14.32
C ASP A 104 -6.71 14.34 -14.05
N GLU A 105 -6.37 14.62 -12.79
CA GLU A 105 -5.01 15.01 -12.41
C GLU A 105 -4.01 13.87 -12.62
N THR A 106 -4.41 12.61 -12.36
CA THR A 106 -3.59 11.43 -12.60
C THR A 106 -3.20 11.31 -14.08
N VAL A 107 -4.18 11.44 -14.97
CA VAL A 107 -3.97 11.38 -16.42
C VAL A 107 -3.14 12.57 -16.92
N ALA A 108 -3.46 13.77 -16.45
CA ALA A 108 -2.72 14.98 -16.80
C ALA A 108 -1.25 14.92 -16.35
N LEU A 109 -0.98 14.40 -15.15
CA LEU A 109 0.38 14.25 -14.64
C LEU A 109 1.17 13.21 -15.45
N LYS A 110 0.54 12.09 -15.80
CA LYS A 110 1.16 11.08 -16.68
C LYS A 110 1.57 11.69 -18.02
N THR A 111 0.69 12.46 -18.63
CA THR A 111 0.98 13.16 -19.90
C THR A 111 2.13 14.15 -19.73
N ARG A 112 2.14 14.97 -18.68
CA ARG A 112 3.25 15.89 -18.38
C ARG A 112 4.57 15.16 -18.18
N SER A 113 4.55 14.04 -17.43
CA SER A 113 5.74 13.21 -17.19
C SER A 113 6.34 12.66 -18.48
N LEU A 114 5.52 12.17 -19.40
CA LEU A 114 5.98 11.65 -20.68
C LEU A 114 6.61 12.74 -21.58
N ALA A 115 6.21 13.99 -21.40
CA ALA A 115 6.80 15.12 -22.12
C ALA A 115 8.15 15.58 -21.52
N LEU A 116 8.49 15.16 -20.30
CA LEU A 116 9.77 15.45 -19.68
C LEU A 116 10.81 14.45 -20.20
N ASN A 117 11.67 14.90 -21.10
CA ASN A 117 12.81 14.08 -21.57
C ASN A 117 13.95 14.13 -20.54
N TRP A 118 13.75 13.49 -19.38
CA TRP A 118 14.71 13.47 -18.28
C TRP A 118 14.98 12.04 -17.81
N GLU A 119 16.25 11.64 -17.84
CA GLU A 119 16.69 10.39 -17.23
C GLU A 119 16.90 10.61 -15.74
N ILE A 120 16.15 9.85 -14.94
CA ILE A 120 16.34 9.77 -13.50
C ILE A 120 17.21 8.55 -13.23
N LYS A 121 18.28 8.76 -12.48
CA LYS A 121 19.19 7.68 -12.05
C LYS A 121 18.88 7.33 -10.61
N ASP A 122 18.76 6.02 -10.33
CA ASP A 122 18.66 5.47 -8.97
C ASP A 122 17.53 6.06 -8.10
N THR A 123 16.48 6.52 -8.74
CA THR A 123 15.31 7.11 -8.09
C THR A 123 14.06 6.39 -8.57
N GLY A 124 13.11 6.14 -7.69
CA GLY A 124 11.94 5.38 -8.09
C GLY A 124 10.82 5.33 -7.06
N VAL A 125 9.89 4.43 -7.33
CA VAL A 125 8.88 4.00 -6.40
C VAL A 125 9.26 2.61 -5.91
N VAL A 126 9.41 2.47 -4.61
CA VAL A 126 9.83 1.24 -3.96
C VAL A 126 8.74 0.78 -3.00
N SER A 127 8.43 -0.50 -3.03
CA SER A 127 7.58 -1.13 -2.02
C SER A 127 8.41 -1.53 -0.79
N LEU A 128 7.77 -1.76 0.34
CA LEU A 128 8.47 -2.31 1.50
C LEU A 128 9.12 -3.67 1.20
N ASN A 129 8.55 -4.41 0.24
CA ASN A 129 9.09 -5.71 -0.16
C ASN A 129 10.44 -5.59 -0.89
N ASP A 130 10.66 -4.47 -1.58
CA ASP A 130 11.77 -4.25 -2.50
C ASP A 130 12.73 -3.15 -2.00
N LEU A 131 12.78 -2.92 -0.67
CA LEU A 131 13.63 -1.88 -0.07
C LEU A 131 15.12 -2.04 -0.42
N GLU A 132 15.59 -3.23 -0.67
CA GLU A 132 16.95 -3.52 -1.13
C GLU A 132 17.29 -2.84 -2.47
N GLU A 133 16.28 -2.50 -3.29
CA GLU A 133 16.47 -1.78 -4.56
C GLU A 133 16.91 -0.33 -4.37
N LEU A 134 16.80 0.23 -3.15
CA LEU A 134 17.33 1.54 -2.83
C LEU A 134 18.87 1.60 -2.82
N GLY A 135 19.54 0.47 -3.10
CA GLY A 135 20.99 0.42 -3.17
C GLY A 135 21.67 0.22 -1.81
N GLY A 136 23.01 0.23 -1.82
CA GLY A 136 23.81 -0.08 -0.65
C GLY A 136 24.00 1.11 0.32
N GLU A 137 24.70 0.86 1.44
CA GLU A 137 24.91 1.80 2.55
C GLU A 137 25.46 3.21 2.19
N LYS A 138 26.05 3.35 1.00
CA LYS A 138 26.62 4.63 0.53
C LYS A 138 25.64 5.51 -0.22
N THR A 139 24.49 4.98 -0.62
CA THR A 139 23.47 5.77 -1.32
C THR A 139 22.50 6.35 -0.31
N VAL A 140 22.27 7.64 -0.38
CA VAL A 140 21.36 8.38 0.48
C VAL A 140 20.23 8.95 -0.35
N HIS A 141 18.99 8.76 0.13
CA HIS A 141 17.79 9.21 -0.55
C HIS A 141 16.99 10.18 0.31
N THR A 142 16.19 11.00 -0.37
CA THR A 142 15.03 11.65 0.24
C THR A 142 13.85 10.70 0.04
N VAL A 143 13.40 10.09 1.12
CA VAL A 143 12.33 9.07 1.10
C VAL A 143 11.06 9.65 1.71
N PHE A 144 9.93 9.45 1.04
CA PHE A 144 8.61 9.81 1.59
C PHE A 144 7.52 8.84 1.11
N PRO A 145 6.46 8.64 1.90
CA PRO A 145 5.40 7.71 1.53
C PRO A 145 4.55 8.27 0.38
N MET A 146 3.99 7.38 -0.41
CA MET A 146 3.04 7.73 -1.46
C MET A 146 1.77 8.30 -0.82
N PRO A 147 1.46 9.61 -1.01
CA PRO A 147 0.40 10.27 -0.27
C PRO A 147 -1.00 9.84 -0.73
N ASN A 148 -1.95 9.87 0.18
CA ASN A 148 -3.36 9.72 -0.12
C ASN A 148 -4.09 11.07 -0.19
N GLN A 149 -5.40 11.03 -0.42
CA GLN A 149 -6.24 12.23 -0.56
C GLN A 149 -6.51 12.91 0.78
N GLU A 150 -6.35 12.21 1.90
CA GLU A 150 -6.62 12.72 3.25
C GLU A 150 -5.40 13.39 3.90
N GLY A 151 -4.29 13.53 3.17
CA GLY A 151 -3.07 14.18 3.67
C GLY A 151 -2.16 13.26 4.49
N GLY A 152 -2.32 11.96 4.35
CA GLY A 152 -1.48 10.91 4.93
C GLY A 152 -1.03 9.91 3.88
N PHE A 153 -0.88 8.66 4.27
CA PHE A 153 -0.65 7.55 3.34
C PHE A 153 -1.32 6.26 3.82
N THR A 154 -1.49 5.32 2.90
CA THR A 154 -2.23 4.09 3.14
C THR A 154 -1.30 2.89 3.12
N ALA A 155 -1.30 2.10 4.20
CA ALA A 155 -0.72 0.77 4.21
C ALA A 155 -1.78 -0.25 3.75
N ASN A 156 -1.40 -1.15 2.87
CA ASN A 156 -2.28 -2.16 2.30
C ASN A 156 -1.97 -3.51 2.93
N VAL A 157 -2.94 -4.16 3.54
CA VAL A 157 -2.82 -5.55 3.97
C VAL A 157 -2.86 -6.43 2.73
N THR A 158 -1.78 -7.16 2.47
CA THR A 158 -1.58 -7.95 1.25
C THR A 158 -1.89 -9.42 1.45
N LEU A 159 -1.75 -9.91 2.68
CA LEU A 159 -2.15 -11.26 3.08
C LEU A 159 -2.80 -11.21 4.46
N TYR A 160 -3.89 -11.94 4.61
CA TYR A 160 -4.61 -12.04 5.88
C TYR A 160 -5.33 -13.37 6.00
N ALA A 161 -5.67 -13.72 7.23
CA ALA A 161 -6.42 -14.92 7.54
C ALA A 161 -7.67 -14.61 8.37
N GLY A 162 -8.63 -15.51 8.37
CA GLY A 162 -9.82 -15.43 9.18
C GLY A 162 -10.38 -16.83 9.45
N ILE A 163 -11.11 -16.98 10.53
CA ILE A 163 -11.79 -18.23 10.87
C ILE A 163 -13.24 -18.12 10.39
N ASN A 164 -13.65 -19.05 9.53
CA ASN A 164 -15.03 -19.11 9.10
C ASN A 164 -15.95 -19.38 10.30
N LYS A 165 -16.93 -18.50 10.55
CA LYS A 165 -17.88 -18.62 11.67
C LYS A 165 -18.66 -19.94 11.70
N ASN A 166 -18.80 -20.60 10.57
CA ASN A 166 -19.53 -21.86 10.43
C ASN A 166 -18.62 -23.09 10.58
N THR A 167 -17.32 -22.92 10.91
CA THR A 167 -16.43 -24.07 11.10
C THR A 167 -16.89 -24.93 12.27
N LYS A 168 -16.86 -26.26 12.09
CA LYS A 168 -17.14 -27.22 13.14
C LYS A 168 -15.92 -27.49 14.05
N GLN A 169 -14.74 -26.95 13.69
CA GLN A 169 -13.47 -27.20 14.37
C GLN A 169 -12.69 -25.88 14.62
N PRO A 170 -13.27 -24.92 15.36
CA PRO A 170 -12.66 -23.60 15.52
C PRO A 170 -11.29 -23.66 16.22
N LEU A 171 -11.12 -24.52 17.21
CA LEU A 171 -9.85 -24.66 17.93
C LEU A 171 -8.72 -25.20 17.03
N LYS A 172 -9.02 -26.11 16.10
CA LYS A 172 -8.01 -26.57 15.12
C LYS A 172 -7.63 -25.45 14.16
N ALA A 173 -8.60 -24.64 13.73
CA ALA A 173 -8.31 -23.46 12.92
C ALA A 173 -7.43 -22.45 13.68
N VAL A 174 -7.71 -22.23 14.97
CA VAL A 174 -6.88 -21.38 15.84
C VAL A 174 -5.46 -21.95 15.95
N SER A 175 -5.28 -23.24 16.21
CA SER A 175 -3.95 -23.86 16.31
C SER A 175 -3.15 -23.73 15.00
N PHE A 176 -3.82 -23.88 13.85
CA PHE A 176 -3.19 -23.65 12.55
C PHE A 176 -2.75 -22.18 12.38
N LEU A 177 -3.60 -21.23 12.75
CA LEU A 177 -3.25 -19.81 12.70
C LEU A 177 -2.13 -19.47 13.69
N GLN A 178 -2.11 -20.04 14.90
CA GLN A 178 -1.01 -19.85 15.85
C GLN A 178 0.33 -20.26 15.24
N MET A 179 0.36 -21.38 14.52
CA MET A 179 1.58 -21.79 13.80
C MET A 179 1.99 -20.75 12.74
N LEU A 180 1.05 -20.23 11.94
CA LEU A 180 1.33 -19.21 10.95
C LEU A 180 1.80 -17.87 11.55
N TYR A 181 1.35 -17.55 12.77
CA TYR A 181 1.70 -16.33 13.51
C TYR A 181 2.84 -16.56 14.52
N SER A 182 3.52 -17.70 14.47
CA SER A 182 4.74 -17.90 15.25
C SER A 182 5.87 -17.00 14.76
N GLU A 183 6.79 -16.64 15.64
CA GLU A 183 7.95 -15.84 15.30
C GLU A 183 8.78 -16.49 14.17
N GLU A 184 8.89 -17.80 14.17
CA GLU A 184 9.63 -18.56 13.16
C GLU A 184 9.04 -18.34 11.76
N VAL A 185 7.72 -18.46 11.61
CA VAL A 185 7.05 -18.29 10.32
C VAL A 185 7.07 -16.82 9.89
N LEU A 186 6.69 -15.91 10.78
CA LEU A 186 6.62 -14.49 10.47
C LEU A 186 7.98 -13.85 10.18
N SER A 187 9.06 -14.35 10.79
CA SER A 187 10.44 -13.91 10.49
C SER A 187 11.05 -14.56 9.24
N GLY A 188 10.29 -15.42 8.55
CA GLY A 188 10.73 -16.10 7.34
C GLY A 188 11.72 -17.23 7.57
N LYS A 189 11.94 -17.67 8.82
CA LYS A 189 12.86 -18.78 9.12
C LYS A 189 12.34 -20.14 8.65
N GLY A 190 11.04 -20.22 8.37
CA GLY A 190 10.39 -21.46 7.97
C GLY A 190 10.12 -22.42 9.14
N ILE A 191 9.29 -23.42 8.86
CA ILE A 191 9.04 -24.53 9.80
C ILE A 191 10.02 -25.63 9.40
N ALA A 192 10.88 -26.02 10.35
CA ALA A 192 11.69 -27.22 10.18
C ALA A 192 10.74 -28.43 10.18
N LEU A 193 10.58 -29.05 9.03
CA LEU A 193 9.96 -30.38 8.96
C LEU A 193 11.04 -31.39 9.33
N GLU A 194 10.71 -32.37 10.20
CA GLU A 194 11.65 -33.35 10.72
C GLU A 194 12.48 -34.10 9.65
N ASP A 195 11.95 -34.18 8.42
CA ASP A 195 12.57 -34.88 7.29
C ASP A 195 13.37 -33.96 6.34
N ARG A 196 13.45 -32.66 6.58
CA ARG A 196 14.22 -31.74 5.72
C ARG A 196 15.40 -31.14 6.47
N ARG A 197 16.60 -31.43 5.97
CA ARG A 197 17.89 -30.93 6.52
C ARG A 197 18.08 -29.41 6.41
N GLU A 198 17.25 -28.72 5.61
CA GLU A 198 17.27 -27.27 5.46
C GLU A 198 15.86 -26.73 5.67
N ALA A 199 15.70 -25.83 6.63
CA ALA A 199 14.48 -25.03 6.75
C ALA A 199 14.36 -24.16 5.48
N SER A 200 13.34 -24.41 4.69
CA SER A 200 13.06 -23.53 3.55
C SER A 200 12.63 -22.17 4.08
N ASN A 201 13.37 -21.11 3.74
CA ASN A 201 12.96 -19.75 4.04
C ASN A 201 11.56 -19.51 3.48
N ILE A 202 10.62 -19.16 4.37
CA ILE A 202 9.29 -18.71 3.93
C ILE A 202 9.46 -17.28 3.44
N ARG A 203 9.29 -17.09 2.13
CA ARG A 203 9.21 -15.76 1.56
C ARG A 203 7.73 -15.44 1.29
N PHE A 204 7.19 -14.46 1.96
CA PHE A 204 5.86 -13.98 1.64
C PHE A 204 5.89 -13.32 0.26
N PRO A 205 4.96 -13.68 -0.65
CA PRO A 205 5.02 -13.25 -2.04
C PRO A 205 4.75 -11.76 -2.24
N GLN A 206 4.16 -11.09 -1.27
CA GLN A 206 3.79 -9.67 -1.35
C GLN A 206 3.89 -9.01 0.01
N GLY A 207 4.62 -7.90 0.07
CA GLY A 207 4.78 -7.10 1.26
C GLY A 207 5.72 -7.69 2.32
N VAL A 208 5.74 -7.05 3.47
CA VAL A 208 6.51 -7.48 4.63
C VAL A 208 5.60 -8.10 5.68
N SER A 209 6.13 -9.04 6.45
CA SER A 209 5.41 -9.64 7.57
C SER A 209 5.07 -8.58 8.62
N ILE A 210 3.93 -8.76 9.30
CA ILE A 210 3.54 -7.90 10.43
C ILE A 210 4.41 -8.10 11.69
N TYR A 211 5.42 -8.97 11.63
CA TYR A 211 6.40 -9.13 12.70
C TYR A 211 7.25 -7.86 12.84
N LYS A 212 7.23 -7.22 14.00
CA LYS A 212 7.85 -5.91 14.25
C LYS A 212 9.30 -5.79 13.78
N LYS A 213 10.08 -6.88 13.88
CA LYS A 213 11.49 -6.87 13.49
C LYS A 213 11.73 -7.13 12.00
N GLU A 214 10.71 -7.48 11.22
CA GLU A 214 10.92 -7.82 9.80
C GLU A 214 11.30 -6.60 8.97
N LEU A 215 10.62 -5.47 9.17
CA LEU A 215 10.99 -4.22 8.50
C LEU A 215 12.41 -3.79 8.83
N GLU A 216 12.82 -3.90 10.10
CA GLU A 216 14.21 -3.61 10.51
C GLU A 216 15.23 -4.52 9.83
N LYS A 217 14.90 -5.81 9.68
CA LYS A 217 15.76 -6.77 8.98
C LYS A 217 15.95 -6.36 7.51
N ARG A 218 14.87 -5.97 6.83
CA ARG A 218 14.92 -5.55 5.43
C ARG A 218 15.69 -4.25 5.20
N MET A 219 15.67 -3.35 6.17
CA MET A 219 16.39 -2.08 6.09
C MET A 219 17.90 -2.19 6.35
N ARG A 220 18.44 -3.35 6.76
CA ARG A 220 19.86 -3.48 7.20
C ARG A 220 20.88 -3.10 6.12
N SER A 221 20.54 -3.29 4.84
CA SER A 221 21.40 -2.92 3.71
C SER A 221 21.38 -1.44 3.35
N LEU A 222 20.45 -0.67 3.91
CA LEU A 222 20.24 0.74 3.58
C LEU A 222 21.17 1.65 4.39
N SER A 223 21.34 2.88 3.90
CA SER A 223 22.01 3.94 4.65
C SER A 223 21.30 4.19 5.99
N ARG A 224 22.04 4.66 7.01
CA ARG A 224 21.45 5.00 8.32
C ARG A 224 20.39 6.09 8.21
N GLN A 225 20.54 6.99 7.25
CA GLN A 225 19.59 8.07 7.00
C GLN A 225 18.28 7.52 6.43
N ASP A 226 18.35 6.65 5.42
CA ASP A 226 17.17 6.01 4.82
C ASP A 226 16.43 5.15 5.86
N GLN A 227 17.16 4.36 6.66
CA GLN A 227 16.58 3.59 7.76
C GLN A 227 15.80 4.48 8.73
N LYS A 228 16.36 5.64 9.10
CA LYS A 228 15.69 6.59 10.01
C LYS A 228 14.43 7.17 9.37
N GLN A 229 14.50 7.58 8.11
CA GLN A 229 13.33 8.11 7.38
C GLN A 229 12.21 7.06 7.30
N ILE A 230 12.52 5.82 6.91
CA ILE A 230 11.53 4.74 6.78
C ILE A 230 10.89 4.40 8.14
N LYS A 231 11.67 4.37 9.22
CA LYS A 231 11.12 4.19 10.58
C LYS A 231 10.14 5.30 10.96
N THR A 232 10.49 6.55 10.68
CA THR A 232 9.58 7.69 10.93
C THR A 232 8.29 7.54 10.11
N ILE A 233 8.41 7.13 8.84
CA ILE A 233 7.24 6.88 8.00
C ILE A 233 6.37 5.75 8.59
N GLN A 234 6.96 4.65 9.05
CA GLN A 234 6.24 3.56 9.69
C GLN A 234 5.44 4.02 10.90
N GLU A 235 5.99 4.90 11.71
CA GLU A 235 5.31 5.48 12.87
C GLU A 235 4.13 6.40 12.48
N GLU A 236 4.16 6.98 11.29
CA GLU A 236 3.12 7.86 10.74
C GLU A 236 1.96 7.11 10.07
N VAL A 237 2.00 5.79 9.90
CA VAL A 237 0.88 5.00 9.33
C VAL A 237 -0.39 5.27 10.13
N LYS A 238 -1.40 5.82 9.48
CA LYS A 238 -2.72 6.08 10.10
C LYS A 238 -3.84 5.30 9.45
N THR A 239 -3.71 5.04 8.17
CA THR A 239 -4.72 4.36 7.37
C THR A 239 -4.20 3.01 6.94
N VAL A 240 -4.93 1.96 7.28
CA VAL A 240 -4.63 0.59 6.86
C VAL A 240 -5.87 0.00 6.24
N ARG A 241 -5.74 -0.61 5.06
CA ARG A 241 -6.87 -1.23 4.36
C ARG A 241 -6.54 -2.62 3.83
N PHE A 242 -7.56 -3.37 3.53
CA PHE A 242 -7.48 -4.65 2.85
C PHE A 242 -7.73 -4.49 1.36
N TYR A 243 -7.10 -5.31 0.54
CA TYR A 243 -7.45 -5.43 -0.86
C TYR A 243 -8.89 -5.87 -1.03
N SER A 244 -9.63 -5.18 -1.88
CA SER A 244 -11.04 -5.43 -2.11
C SER A 244 -11.39 -5.54 -3.60
N VAL A 245 -12.62 -5.87 -3.89
CA VAL A 245 -13.14 -5.85 -5.27
C VAL A 245 -13.10 -4.44 -5.86
N TRP A 246 -13.15 -3.41 -5.03
CA TRP A 246 -13.16 -2.01 -5.45
C TRP A 246 -11.80 -1.54 -5.96
N ASP A 247 -10.72 -2.17 -5.56
CA ASP A 247 -9.39 -1.91 -6.11
C ASP A 247 -9.31 -2.27 -7.59
N ARG A 248 -9.95 -3.38 -7.98
CA ARG A 248 -10.07 -3.77 -9.38
C ARG A 248 -10.99 -2.84 -10.17
N GLU A 249 -12.06 -2.37 -9.54
CA GLU A 249 -12.97 -1.39 -10.16
C GLU A 249 -12.27 -0.05 -10.40
N LEU A 250 -11.48 0.45 -9.44
CA LEU A 250 -10.64 1.66 -9.59
C LEU A 250 -9.65 1.52 -10.74
N ASN A 251 -8.89 0.42 -10.79
CA ASN A 251 -7.95 0.15 -11.87
C ASN A 251 -8.65 0.06 -13.23
N SER A 252 -9.82 -0.57 -13.28
CA SER A 252 -10.64 -0.65 -14.49
C SER A 252 -11.14 0.73 -14.95
N LEU A 253 -11.51 1.59 -13.99
CA LEU A 253 -11.90 2.97 -14.30
C LEU A 253 -10.74 3.74 -14.92
N LEU A 254 -9.57 3.75 -14.26
CA LEU A 254 -8.39 4.45 -14.76
C LEU A 254 -8.03 3.99 -16.17
N SER A 255 -7.90 2.67 -16.38
CA SER A 255 -7.52 2.11 -17.69
C SER A 255 -8.49 2.48 -18.80
N LYS A 256 -9.80 2.44 -18.53
CA LYS A 256 -10.82 2.83 -19.50
C LYS A 256 -10.82 4.31 -19.78
N TYR A 257 -10.56 5.13 -18.77
CA TYR A 257 -10.51 6.58 -18.89
C TYR A 257 -9.29 7.05 -19.66
N GLU A 258 -8.12 6.49 -19.38
CA GLU A 258 -6.87 6.75 -20.11
C GLU A 258 -6.93 6.36 -21.59
N ALA A 259 -7.71 5.33 -21.94
CA ALA A 259 -7.88 4.88 -23.30
C ALA A 259 -8.74 5.81 -24.17
N GLN A 260 -9.36 6.84 -23.60
CA GLN A 260 -10.17 7.81 -24.36
C GLN A 260 -9.35 9.05 -24.70
N GLU A 261 -9.38 9.46 -25.95
CA GLU A 261 -8.73 10.69 -26.43
C GLU A 261 -9.64 11.92 -26.26
N ASP A 262 -10.96 11.72 -26.39
CA ASP A 262 -11.97 12.77 -26.34
C ASP A 262 -12.56 12.95 -24.94
N GLU A 263 -12.62 14.18 -24.45
CA GLU A 263 -13.16 14.53 -23.13
C GLU A 263 -14.63 14.12 -22.93
N LYS A 264 -15.45 14.13 -24.00
CA LYS A 264 -16.84 13.64 -23.92
C LYS A 264 -16.89 12.13 -23.71
N GLN A 265 -15.98 11.40 -24.33
CA GLN A 265 -15.89 9.95 -24.13
C GLN A 265 -15.36 9.60 -22.73
N LYS A 266 -14.38 10.36 -22.24
CA LYS A 266 -13.91 10.25 -20.85
C LYS A 266 -15.04 10.47 -19.85
N GLU A 267 -15.82 11.54 -20.04
CA GLU A 267 -16.98 11.84 -19.20
C GLU A 267 -18.02 10.72 -19.25
N HIS A 268 -18.33 10.20 -20.44
CA HIS A 268 -19.25 9.09 -20.60
C HIS A 268 -18.77 7.81 -19.86
N VAL A 269 -17.47 7.46 -19.98
CA VAL A 269 -16.86 6.33 -19.28
C VAL A 269 -16.97 6.51 -17.77
N PHE A 270 -16.69 7.70 -17.27
CA PHE A 270 -16.76 8.03 -15.86
C PHE A 270 -18.20 7.84 -15.31
N ILE A 271 -19.17 8.55 -15.89
CA ILE A 271 -20.57 8.50 -15.46
C ILE A 271 -21.12 7.07 -15.47
N LYS A 272 -20.89 6.33 -16.56
CA LYS A 272 -21.34 4.94 -16.71
C LYS A 272 -20.72 4.03 -15.64
N THR A 273 -19.43 4.24 -15.31
CA THR A 273 -18.74 3.42 -14.31
C THR A 273 -19.26 3.71 -12.90
N ILE A 274 -19.42 4.99 -12.56
CA ILE A 274 -19.97 5.39 -11.25
C ILE A 274 -21.40 4.88 -11.06
N GLN A 275 -22.23 4.98 -12.08
CA GLN A 275 -23.59 4.43 -12.02
C GLN A 275 -23.57 2.92 -11.75
N LYS A 276 -22.74 2.18 -12.48
CA LYS A 276 -22.57 0.73 -12.25
C LYS A 276 -22.10 0.42 -10.82
N TRP A 277 -21.21 1.24 -10.25
CA TRP A 277 -20.77 1.08 -8.86
C TRP A 277 -21.91 1.30 -7.88
N LYS A 278 -22.74 2.33 -8.08
CA LYS A 278 -23.93 2.57 -7.24
C LYS A 278 -24.90 1.39 -7.28
N GLU A 279 -25.16 0.83 -8.45
CA GLU A 279 -26.01 -0.35 -8.62
C GLU A 279 -25.42 -1.59 -7.93
N LYS A 280 -24.09 -1.76 -7.99
CA LYS A 280 -23.38 -2.87 -7.35
C LYS A 280 -23.42 -2.79 -5.81
N MET A 281 -23.35 -1.59 -5.25
CA MET A 281 -23.44 -1.39 -3.80
C MET A 281 -24.83 -1.69 -3.24
N GLN A 282 -25.89 -1.59 -4.03
CA GLN A 282 -27.26 -1.88 -3.59
C GLN A 282 -27.58 -3.38 -3.51
N LYS A 283 -26.80 -4.22 -4.19
CA LYS A 283 -26.93 -5.68 -4.14
C LYS A 283 -26.24 -6.25 -2.91
#